data_ed1ee5c4a1aa7fa87c1503729565fa63
#
_entry.id   ed1ee5c4a1aa7fa87c1503729565fa63
#
_cell.length_a   1.000
_cell.length_b   1.000
_cell.length_c   1.000
_cell.angle_alpha   90.00
_cell.angle_beta   90.00
_cell.angle_gamma   90.00
#
_symmetry.space_group_name_H-M   'P 1'
#
loop_
_entity.id
_entity.type
_entity.pdbx_description
1 polymer ?
#
loop_
_entity_poly.entity_id
_entity_poly.type
_entity_poly.pdbx_seq_one_letter_code
_entity_poly.pdbx_strand_id
1 'polypeptide(L)'
;MNRIRVLILSASLTLAGTGLAADAQPARPNIVLVMADDQGWGDTGYNGHPELKTPNLDKFAASGLRLDCFYTGHFNCSPTRASVMTGRHPHRIGTFGPGSPIRAQEITVAKVLQSAGYATGHFGKWHLNGKNGDKNTKAIPGRAILASDPLSPGRMGFDEWVSADNFFDLDPVLGCNGVPEKFHGDGSDVVTDEALKFIRKQVAAGKPFLTVVWFGNPHVPHEALPADKALYSALPEKDQNYYGEITGIDRNVGKLRTALRELKVADDTLLWYCSDNGGAAGPKSTGNLRGSKGTLWEGGVRVPGIVEWPARIPKPFASAMPCSTLDIYPTVLAATGATAPNQIQPLDGINLLPLFDQRMTERGKAIGFLADARRPVAHATWLDWPYKLHTNAVEGRDKKGRKGGQSTPVLLYDVSKDPKETTDLAAQQPERVAKMTAALAVWKASVEKSLAGADYPGSDTTPPPSKNNKAAK
;
A
#
# COMPACT_ATOMS: atom_id res chain seq x y z
N MET A 1 -5.17 28.24 -95.22
CA MET A 1 -6.20 27.78 -94.30
C MET A 1 -5.55 26.92 -93.20
N ASN A 2 -5.07 27.60 -92.15
CA ASN A 2 -4.36 26.98 -91.04
C ASN A 2 -5.34 26.68 -89.91
N ARG A 3 -5.46 25.39 -89.55
CA ARG A 3 -6.26 24.93 -88.37
C ARG A 3 -5.33 24.81 -87.13
N ILE A 4 -5.54 25.70 -86.18
CA ILE A 4 -4.85 25.70 -84.90
C ILE A 4 -5.60 24.63 -84.04
N ARG A 5 -4.87 23.60 -83.57
CA ARG A 5 -5.34 22.66 -82.58
C ARG A 5 -4.95 23.18 -81.21
N VAL A 6 -5.94 23.47 -80.37
CA VAL A 6 -5.78 23.79 -78.96
C VAL A 6 -5.72 22.49 -78.16
N LEU A 7 -4.60 22.24 -77.48
CA LEU A 7 -4.44 21.18 -76.49
C LEU A 7 -4.93 21.70 -75.17
N ILE A 8 -5.99 21.08 -74.63
CA ILE A 8 -6.44 21.33 -73.24
C ILE A 8 -5.70 20.33 -72.33
N LEU A 9 -4.78 20.85 -71.49
CA LEU A 9 -4.10 20.10 -70.45
C LEU A 9 -5.02 20.08 -69.21
N SER A 10 -5.60 18.94 -68.88
CA SER A 10 -6.37 18.74 -67.68
C SER A 10 -5.38 18.43 -66.54
N ALA A 11 -5.16 19.34 -65.59
CA ALA A 11 -4.40 19.13 -64.39
C ALA A 11 -5.31 18.49 -63.32
N SER A 12 -5.08 17.20 -63.08
CA SER A 12 -5.76 16.48 -61.98
C SER A 12 -5.07 16.85 -60.64
N LEU A 13 -5.74 17.65 -59.83
CA LEU A 13 -5.33 17.97 -58.47
C LEU A 13 -5.63 16.79 -57.54
N THR A 14 -4.62 15.98 -57.20
CA THR A 14 -4.74 14.97 -56.16
C THR A 14 -4.66 15.69 -54.80
N LEU A 15 -5.81 15.83 -54.11
CA LEU A 15 -5.86 16.19 -52.71
C LEU A 15 -5.27 15.01 -51.90
N ALA A 16 -4.01 15.19 -51.46
CA ALA A 16 -3.47 14.36 -50.39
C ALA A 16 -4.19 14.74 -49.09
N GLY A 17 -5.14 13.92 -48.68
CA GLY A 17 -5.76 14.02 -47.35
C GLY A 17 -4.72 13.73 -46.29
N THR A 18 -4.23 14.77 -45.62
CA THR A 18 -3.53 14.62 -44.35
C THR A 18 -4.55 14.11 -43.33
N GLY A 19 -4.59 12.78 -43.17
CA GLY A 19 -5.25 12.17 -42.06
C GLY A 19 -4.60 12.72 -40.79
N LEU A 20 -5.31 13.61 -40.08
CA LEU A 20 -5.01 13.92 -38.70
C LEU A 20 -4.97 12.60 -37.96
N ALA A 21 -3.77 12.13 -37.61
CA ALA A 21 -3.64 11.08 -36.62
C ALA A 21 -4.44 11.58 -35.40
N ALA A 22 -5.56 10.95 -35.10
CA ALA A 22 -6.27 11.15 -33.86
C ALA A 22 -5.20 10.99 -32.77
N ASP A 23 -4.98 12.02 -31.97
CA ASP A 23 -4.15 11.92 -30.78
C ASP A 23 -4.62 10.70 -30.02
N ALA A 24 -3.84 9.62 -30.08
CA ALA A 24 -4.10 8.44 -29.31
C ALA A 24 -4.06 8.89 -27.85
N GLN A 25 -5.22 8.92 -27.21
CA GLN A 25 -5.27 9.18 -25.77
C GLN A 25 -4.26 8.24 -25.12
N PRO A 26 -3.38 8.76 -24.23
CA PRO A 26 -2.39 7.91 -23.59
C PRO A 26 -3.11 6.69 -22.99
N ALA A 27 -2.59 5.50 -23.32
CA ALA A 27 -3.18 4.25 -22.90
C ALA A 27 -3.40 4.32 -21.37
N ARG A 28 -4.65 4.14 -20.96
CA ARG A 28 -5.05 4.22 -19.53
C ARG A 28 -4.66 2.88 -18.87
N PRO A 29 -3.57 2.84 -18.08
CA PRO A 29 -3.08 1.60 -17.53
C PRO A 29 -4.09 0.98 -16.56
N ASN A 30 -4.16 -0.34 -16.54
CA ASN A 30 -4.80 -1.05 -15.44
C ASN A 30 -3.95 -0.93 -14.19
N ILE A 31 -4.58 -0.96 -13.03
CA ILE A 31 -3.92 -0.84 -11.73
C ILE A 31 -4.25 -2.09 -10.89
N VAL A 32 -3.21 -2.77 -10.40
CA VAL A 32 -3.33 -3.90 -9.48
C VAL A 32 -2.46 -3.62 -8.26
N LEU A 33 -3.08 -3.43 -7.10
CA LEU A 33 -2.42 -3.16 -5.83
C LEU A 33 -2.55 -4.39 -4.93
N VAL A 34 -1.43 -5.02 -4.62
CA VAL A 34 -1.36 -6.24 -3.81
C VAL A 34 -0.66 -5.94 -2.49
N MET A 35 -1.23 -6.37 -1.37
CA MET A 35 -0.67 -6.13 -0.05
C MET A 35 -0.80 -7.37 0.84
N ALA A 36 0.34 -7.78 1.43
CA ALA A 36 0.36 -8.76 2.52
C ALA A 36 0.06 -8.09 3.87
N ASP A 37 -0.30 -8.89 4.87
CA ASP A 37 -0.57 -8.45 6.24
C ASP A 37 0.50 -8.99 7.19
N ASP A 38 1.28 -8.11 7.82
CA ASP A 38 2.37 -8.46 8.73
C ASP A 38 3.62 -9.12 8.08
N GLN A 39 3.77 -9.10 6.77
CA GLN A 39 4.98 -9.60 6.12
C GLN A 39 6.13 -8.61 6.31
N GLY A 40 7.19 -9.05 6.97
CA GLY A 40 8.37 -8.22 7.20
C GLY A 40 9.27 -8.09 5.98
N TRP A 41 10.18 -7.10 6.01
CA TRP A 41 11.16 -6.88 4.96
C TRP A 41 12.01 -8.12 4.67
N GLY A 42 12.35 -8.89 5.73
CA GLY A 42 13.13 -10.13 5.63
C GLY A 42 12.34 -11.33 5.12
N ASP A 43 11.02 -11.28 5.02
CA ASP A 43 10.16 -12.41 4.65
C ASP A 43 10.07 -12.63 3.13
N THR A 44 11.20 -12.52 2.45
CA THR A 44 11.33 -12.80 1.00
C THR A 44 12.70 -13.39 0.68
N GLY A 45 12.76 -14.28 -0.30
CA GLY A 45 14.01 -14.88 -0.76
C GLY A 45 14.97 -13.82 -1.30
N TYR A 46 14.48 -12.86 -2.08
CA TYR A 46 15.30 -11.79 -2.66
C TYR A 46 15.90 -10.81 -1.63
N ASN A 47 15.38 -10.75 -0.41
CA ASN A 47 15.98 -10.03 0.73
C ASN A 47 16.86 -10.96 1.61
N GLY A 48 17.09 -12.20 1.18
CA GLY A 48 18.06 -13.11 1.80
C GLY A 48 17.50 -13.92 2.96
N HIS A 49 16.18 -14.21 3.02
CA HIS A 49 15.66 -15.13 4.03
C HIS A 49 16.28 -16.53 3.88
N PRO A 50 16.83 -17.11 4.96
CA PRO A 50 17.63 -18.35 4.83
C PRO A 50 16.80 -19.61 4.54
N GLU A 51 15.53 -19.66 4.90
CA GLU A 51 14.70 -20.86 4.84
C GLU A 51 13.45 -20.69 3.98
N LEU A 52 12.87 -19.49 3.98
CA LEU A 52 11.63 -19.18 3.29
C LEU A 52 11.81 -19.20 1.77
N LYS A 53 10.85 -19.81 1.06
CA LYS A 53 10.86 -19.95 -0.39
C LYS A 53 9.79 -19.07 -1.00
N THR A 54 10.22 -18.03 -1.75
CA THR A 54 9.32 -17.09 -2.44
C THR A 54 9.67 -16.93 -3.92
N PRO A 55 9.69 -18.02 -4.72
CA PRO A 55 10.21 -17.99 -6.09
C PRO A 55 9.43 -17.06 -7.03
N ASN A 56 8.15 -16.78 -6.77
CA ASN A 56 7.35 -15.87 -7.58
C ASN A 56 7.61 -14.40 -7.23
N LEU A 57 7.73 -14.06 -5.95
CA LEU A 57 8.16 -12.74 -5.49
C LEU A 57 9.61 -12.45 -5.93
N ASP A 58 10.49 -13.43 -5.87
CA ASP A 58 11.88 -13.32 -6.33
C ASP A 58 11.95 -13.03 -7.84
N LYS A 59 11.16 -13.77 -8.66
CA LYS A 59 11.00 -13.50 -10.09
C LYS A 59 10.37 -12.13 -10.35
N PHE A 60 9.41 -11.70 -9.52
CA PHE A 60 8.78 -10.40 -9.63
C PHE A 60 9.82 -9.29 -9.39
N ALA A 61 10.60 -9.39 -8.30
CA ALA A 61 11.68 -8.45 -7.98
C ALA A 61 12.76 -8.41 -9.08
N ALA A 62 13.06 -9.55 -9.70
CA ALA A 62 14.05 -9.67 -10.76
C ALA A 62 13.56 -9.14 -12.12
N SER A 63 12.24 -9.03 -12.36
CA SER A 63 11.66 -8.60 -13.63
C SER A 63 11.05 -7.19 -13.61
N GLY A 64 11.00 -6.55 -12.46
CA GLY A 64 10.43 -5.22 -12.28
C GLY A 64 11.36 -4.22 -11.58
N LEU A 65 10.79 -3.25 -10.91
CA LEU A 65 11.47 -2.33 -10.00
C LEU A 65 11.39 -2.88 -8.58
N ARG A 66 12.54 -3.23 -8.02
CA ARG A 66 12.68 -3.57 -6.60
C ARG A 66 12.93 -2.30 -5.80
N LEU A 67 12.06 -2.04 -4.82
CA LEU A 67 12.16 -0.89 -3.92
C LEU A 67 12.83 -1.33 -2.62
N ASP A 68 14.16 -1.19 -2.50
CA ASP A 68 14.93 -1.67 -1.36
C ASP A 68 14.60 -0.92 -0.06
N CYS A 69 14.17 0.34 -0.17
CA CYS A 69 13.77 1.21 0.93
C CYS A 69 12.29 1.61 0.79
N PHE A 70 11.38 0.63 0.84
CA PHE A 70 9.94 0.88 0.81
C PHE A 70 9.37 0.92 2.23
N TYR A 71 8.66 1.98 2.54
CA TYR A 71 8.13 2.26 3.89
C TYR A 71 6.60 2.26 3.90
N THR A 72 6.04 1.72 4.95
CA THR A 72 4.60 1.84 5.22
C THR A 72 4.27 3.24 5.74
N GLY A 73 3.02 3.69 5.59
CA GLY A 73 2.57 4.97 6.18
C GLY A 73 2.48 4.94 7.71
N HIS A 74 2.49 3.74 8.29
CA HIS A 74 2.43 3.52 9.73
C HIS A 74 2.89 2.09 10.07
N PHE A 75 3.20 1.80 11.32
CA PHE A 75 3.61 0.49 11.82
C PHE A 75 2.45 -0.48 12.13
N ASN A 76 1.23 -0.19 11.68
CA ASN A 76 0.02 -0.99 11.89
C ASN A 76 -0.89 -0.99 10.66
N CYS A 77 -1.73 -2.04 10.55
CA CYS A 77 -2.58 -2.37 9.41
C CYS A 77 -3.50 -1.23 8.94
N SER A 78 -4.56 -0.90 9.71
CA SER A 78 -5.58 0.08 9.28
C SER A 78 -4.99 1.45 8.93
N PRO A 79 -4.05 2.02 9.71
CA PRO A 79 -3.42 3.27 9.34
C PRO A 79 -2.70 3.21 7.99
N THR A 80 -1.92 2.16 7.74
CA THR A 80 -1.23 2.01 6.45
C THR A 80 -2.22 1.81 5.30
N ARG A 81 -3.26 1.00 5.47
CA ARG A 81 -4.30 0.80 4.45
C ARG A 81 -4.99 2.11 4.10
N ALA A 82 -5.26 2.97 5.10
CA ALA A 82 -5.79 4.31 4.89
C ALA A 82 -4.81 5.20 4.10
N SER A 83 -3.50 5.08 4.35
CA SER A 83 -2.48 5.85 3.61
C SER A 83 -2.42 5.46 2.13
N VAL A 84 -2.59 4.16 1.80
CA VAL A 84 -2.69 3.69 0.40
C VAL A 84 -3.90 4.28 -0.30
N MET A 85 -5.04 4.31 0.40
CA MET A 85 -6.29 4.80 -0.17
C MET A 85 -6.29 6.31 -0.43
N THR A 86 -5.51 7.11 0.32
CA THR A 86 -5.65 8.58 0.34
C THR A 86 -4.39 9.35 0.00
N GLY A 87 -3.19 8.73 0.07
CA GLY A 87 -1.91 9.44 -0.05
C GLY A 87 -1.59 10.37 1.12
N ARG A 88 -2.36 10.29 2.23
CA ARG A 88 -2.26 11.15 3.40
C ARG A 88 -1.79 10.36 4.62
N HIS A 89 -1.02 11.02 5.50
CA HIS A 89 -0.62 10.39 6.75
C HIS A 89 -1.88 10.00 7.57
N PRO A 90 -1.95 8.76 8.08
CA PRO A 90 -3.19 8.23 8.66
C PRO A 90 -3.72 9.02 9.85
N HIS A 91 -2.87 9.70 10.60
CA HIS A 91 -3.33 10.53 11.72
C HIS A 91 -4.00 11.83 11.27
N ARG A 92 -3.77 12.32 10.04
CA ARG A 92 -4.54 13.45 9.49
C ARG A 92 -6.02 13.11 9.37
N ILE A 93 -6.28 11.86 9.03
CA ILE A 93 -7.63 11.34 8.78
C ILE A 93 -8.25 10.63 9.99
N GLY A 94 -7.57 10.65 11.13
CA GLY A 94 -8.07 10.07 12.38
C GLY A 94 -7.95 8.54 12.49
N THR A 95 -7.16 7.90 11.62
CA THR A 95 -6.91 6.45 11.69
C THR A 95 -5.64 6.18 12.49
N PHE A 96 -5.80 5.76 13.76
CA PHE A 96 -4.68 5.72 14.72
C PHE A 96 -4.07 4.34 14.97
N GLY A 97 -4.79 3.28 14.73
CA GLY A 97 -4.33 1.92 15.04
C GLY A 97 -5.23 0.86 14.45
N PRO A 98 -4.98 -0.43 14.71
CA PRO A 98 -5.75 -1.51 14.15
C PRO A 98 -7.26 -1.36 14.40
N GLY A 99 -8.06 -1.51 13.36
CA GLY A 99 -9.52 -1.35 13.38
C GLY A 99 -10.00 0.09 13.54
N SER A 100 -9.14 1.10 13.40
CA SER A 100 -9.59 2.49 13.28
C SER A 100 -10.21 2.73 11.91
N PRO A 101 -11.37 3.44 11.84
CA PRO A 101 -12.01 3.73 10.56
C PRO A 101 -11.23 4.74 9.73
N ILE A 102 -11.45 4.70 8.42
CA ILE A 102 -11.15 5.82 7.53
C ILE A 102 -12.23 6.91 7.73
N ARG A 103 -11.87 8.17 7.56
CA ARG A 103 -12.86 9.25 7.59
C ARG A 103 -13.71 9.22 6.31
N ALA A 104 -15.04 9.28 6.44
CA ALA A 104 -15.96 9.15 5.32
C ALA A 104 -15.79 10.25 4.23
N GLN A 105 -15.34 11.44 4.63
CA GLN A 105 -15.08 12.57 3.73
C GLN A 105 -13.83 12.36 2.84
N GLU A 106 -12.96 11.41 3.17
CA GLU A 106 -11.75 11.17 2.37
C GLU A 106 -12.07 10.76 0.93
N ILE A 107 -11.24 11.29 0.04
CA ILE A 107 -11.29 10.96 -1.39
C ILE A 107 -10.29 9.82 -1.62
N THR A 108 -10.81 8.61 -1.75
CA THR A 108 -9.99 7.42 -1.99
C THR A 108 -9.56 7.31 -3.45
N VAL A 109 -8.46 6.61 -3.70
CA VAL A 109 -8.03 6.28 -5.07
C VAL A 109 -9.12 5.56 -5.85
N ALA A 110 -9.94 4.74 -5.19
CA ALA A 110 -11.07 4.05 -5.82
C ALA A 110 -12.15 5.05 -6.26
N LYS A 111 -12.56 6.01 -5.42
CA LYS A 111 -13.52 7.06 -5.79
C LYS A 111 -13.04 7.86 -7.00
N VAL A 112 -11.74 8.24 -7.03
CA VAL A 112 -11.18 9.01 -8.15
C VAL A 112 -11.19 8.20 -9.44
N LEU A 113 -10.71 6.95 -9.39
CA LEU A 113 -10.66 6.10 -10.59
C LEU A 113 -12.05 5.69 -11.08
N GLN A 114 -12.99 5.42 -10.16
CA GLN A 114 -14.40 5.18 -10.51
C GLN A 114 -14.99 6.38 -11.27
N SER A 115 -14.79 7.60 -10.76
CA SER A 115 -15.22 8.84 -11.42
C SER A 115 -14.54 9.05 -12.78
N ALA A 116 -13.31 8.56 -12.94
CA ALA A 116 -12.58 8.57 -14.20
C ALA A 116 -12.98 7.42 -15.14
N GLY A 117 -13.99 6.60 -14.81
CA GLY A 117 -14.53 5.54 -15.65
C GLY A 117 -13.77 4.21 -15.59
N TYR A 118 -12.94 3.99 -14.57
CA TYR A 118 -12.39 2.67 -14.26
C TYR A 118 -13.45 1.79 -13.62
N ALA A 119 -13.39 0.49 -13.87
CA ALA A 119 -14.01 -0.48 -12.98
C ALA A 119 -13.15 -0.66 -11.74
N THR A 120 -13.75 -0.74 -10.56
CA THR A 120 -13.01 -0.79 -9.29
C THR A 120 -13.40 -2.02 -8.47
N GLY A 121 -12.41 -2.81 -8.05
CA GLY A 121 -12.63 -4.04 -7.28
C GLY A 121 -11.73 -4.13 -6.05
N HIS A 122 -12.29 -4.61 -4.91
CA HIS A 122 -11.53 -4.86 -3.67
C HIS A 122 -11.73 -6.29 -3.18
N PHE A 123 -10.64 -6.99 -2.93
CA PHE A 123 -10.65 -8.41 -2.56
C PHE A 123 -9.76 -8.64 -1.33
N GLY A 124 -10.36 -9.09 -0.22
CA GLY A 124 -9.67 -9.44 1.00
C GLY A 124 -9.91 -8.51 2.18
N LYS A 125 -8.88 -8.27 2.99
CA LYS A 125 -8.94 -7.51 4.23
C LYS A 125 -9.16 -6.02 4.00
N TRP A 126 -10.28 -5.48 4.46
CA TRP A 126 -10.57 -4.05 4.38
C TRP A 126 -9.99 -3.27 5.56
N HIS A 127 -10.41 -3.61 6.77
CA HIS A 127 -9.93 -3.07 8.06
C HIS A 127 -10.02 -1.54 8.22
N LEU A 128 -10.91 -0.87 7.47
CA LEU A 128 -11.09 0.59 7.47
C LEU A 128 -12.51 1.04 7.86
N ASN A 129 -13.37 0.11 8.29
CA ASN A 129 -14.76 0.37 8.63
C ASN A 129 -15.01 0.64 10.12
N GLY A 130 -13.99 0.56 10.98
CA GLY A 130 -14.08 0.90 12.40
C GLY A 130 -14.77 -0.14 13.29
N LYS A 131 -15.08 -1.31 12.77
CA LYS A 131 -15.85 -2.33 13.49
C LYS A 131 -15.03 -3.37 14.23
N ASN A 132 -13.71 -3.37 14.10
CA ASN A 132 -12.85 -4.30 14.81
C ASN A 132 -13.08 -4.19 16.33
N GLY A 133 -13.60 -5.27 16.94
CA GLY A 133 -13.93 -5.34 18.36
C GLY A 133 -15.28 -4.71 18.75
N ASP A 134 -16.14 -4.29 17.83
CA ASP A 134 -17.56 -4.06 18.10
C ASP A 134 -18.21 -5.42 18.45
N LYS A 135 -18.97 -5.46 19.57
CA LYS A 135 -19.65 -6.68 20.00
C LYS A 135 -20.64 -7.19 18.95
N ASN A 136 -21.23 -6.28 18.17
CA ASN A 136 -22.14 -6.61 17.08
C ASN A 136 -21.46 -7.26 15.88
N THR A 137 -20.18 -6.96 15.61
CA THR A 137 -19.42 -7.63 14.53
C THR A 137 -19.07 -9.09 14.85
N LYS A 138 -19.04 -9.48 16.12
CA LYS A 138 -18.86 -10.88 16.50
C LYS A 138 -20.05 -11.76 16.10
N ALA A 139 -21.23 -11.17 15.92
CA ALA A 139 -22.43 -11.88 15.44
C ALA A 139 -22.42 -12.08 13.92
N ILE A 140 -21.56 -11.36 13.17
CA ILE A 140 -21.42 -11.51 11.73
C ILE A 140 -20.41 -12.62 11.45
N PRO A 141 -20.78 -13.71 10.77
CA PRO A 141 -19.87 -14.80 10.47
C PRO A 141 -18.61 -14.27 9.75
N GLY A 142 -17.44 -14.73 10.16
CA GLY A 142 -16.16 -14.41 9.54
C GLY A 142 -15.80 -12.91 9.50
N ARG A 143 -16.54 -12.04 10.20
CA ARG A 143 -16.41 -10.58 10.12
C ARG A 143 -16.61 -10.03 8.70
N ALA A 144 -17.45 -10.68 7.91
CA ALA A 144 -17.84 -10.23 6.57
C ALA A 144 -18.36 -8.79 6.62
N ILE A 145 -17.97 -7.97 5.64
CA ILE A 145 -18.46 -6.60 5.56
C ILE A 145 -19.86 -6.61 4.93
N LEU A 146 -20.78 -5.84 5.51
CA LEU A 146 -22.17 -5.77 5.03
C LEU A 146 -22.37 -4.55 4.14
N ALA A 147 -23.34 -4.62 3.22
CA ALA A 147 -23.73 -3.48 2.37
C ALA A 147 -24.23 -2.27 3.18
N SER A 148 -24.81 -2.51 4.37
CA SER A 148 -25.25 -1.47 5.30
C SER A 148 -24.11 -0.75 6.04
N ASP A 149 -22.85 -1.25 5.94
CA ASP A 149 -21.70 -0.61 6.56
C ASP A 149 -21.39 0.73 5.87
N PRO A 150 -21.44 1.86 6.60
CA PRO A 150 -21.25 3.19 6.01
C PRO A 150 -19.85 3.42 5.46
N LEU A 151 -18.88 2.60 5.85
CA LEU A 151 -17.48 2.64 5.41
C LEU A 151 -17.06 1.34 4.70
N SER A 152 -18.04 0.62 4.12
CA SER A 152 -17.75 -0.55 3.28
C SER A 152 -16.90 -0.16 2.06
N PRO A 153 -16.19 -1.12 1.43
CA PRO A 153 -15.48 -0.86 0.17
C PRO A 153 -16.39 -0.19 -0.89
N GLY A 154 -17.67 -0.61 -1.01
CA GLY A 154 -18.61 0.00 -1.93
C GLY A 154 -18.87 1.48 -1.64
N ARG A 155 -18.99 1.89 -0.37
CA ARG A 155 -19.14 3.30 0.02
C ARG A 155 -17.86 4.11 -0.19
N MET A 156 -16.72 3.43 -0.28
CA MET A 156 -15.41 4.05 -0.50
C MET A 156 -14.95 3.98 -1.96
N GLY A 157 -15.84 3.62 -2.91
CA GLY A 157 -15.64 3.77 -4.35
C GLY A 157 -15.31 2.47 -5.10
N PHE A 158 -15.55 1.29 -4.52
CA PHE A 158 -15.41 0.02 -5.21
C PHE A 158 -16.74 -0.47 -5.76
N ASP A 159 -16.79 -0.79 -7.07
CA ASP A 159 -17.98 -1.31 -7.76
C ASP A 159 -18.28 -2.75 -7.34
N GLU A 160 -17.25 -3.56 -7.18
CA GLU A 160 -17.34 -4.97 -6.77
C GLU A 160 -16.35 -5.23 -5.63
N TRP A 161 -16.77 -6.06 -4.66
CA TRP A 161 -15.88 -6.42 -3.57
C TRP A 161 -16.24 -7.72 -2.89
N VAL A 162 -15.20 -8.45 -2.47
CA VAL A 162 -15.28 -9.66 -1.65
C VAL A 162 -14.35 -9.48 -0.47
N SER A 163 -14.90 -9.08 0.70
CA SER A 163 -14.06 -8.49 1.74
C SER A 163 -14.50 -8.86 3.16
N ALA A 164 -13.51 -8.92 4.05
CA ALA A 164 -13.69 -9.00 5.50
C ALA A 164 -13.13 -7.76 6.21
N ASP A 165 -13.62 -7.48 7.42
CA ASP A 165 -13.10 -6.38 8.25
C ASP A 165 -11.63 -6.59 8.62
N ASN A 166 -11.26 -7.80 9.07
CA ASN A 166 -9.93 -8.08 9.57
C ASN A 166 -9.43 -9.43 9.05
N PHE A 167 -8.65 -10.13 9.86
CA PHE A 167 -8.06 -11.42 9.60
C PHE A 167 -9.08 -12.48 9.13
N PHE A 168 -8.66 -13.25 8.17
CA PHE A 168 -9.32 -14.47 7.67
C PHE A 168 -8.23 -15.43 7.17
N ASP A 169 -8.50 -16.73 7.24
CA ASP A 169 -7.54 -17.77 6.87
C ASP A 169 -8.24 -18.90 6.08
N LEU A 170 -8.24 -20.13 6.57
CA LEU A 170 -8.88 -21.25 5.89
C LEU A 170 -10.41 -21.15 5.96
N ASP A 171 -11.07 -21.54 4.88
CA ASP A 171 -12.52 -21.57 4.73
C ASP A 171 -13.23 -20.27 5.16
N PRO A 172 -12.80 -19.10 4.63
CA PRO A 172 -13.28 -17.81 5.12
C PRO A 172 -14.74 -17.55 4.80
N VAL A 173 -15.38 -16.71 5.63
CA VAL A 173 -16.65 -16.06 5.30
C VAL A 173 -16.37 -14.61 4.96
N LEU A 174 -16.66 -14.22 3.73
CA LEU A 174 -16.40 -12.87 3.21
C LEU A 174 -17.71 -12.21 2.78
N GLY A 175 -17.76 -10.88 2.82
CA GLY A 175 -18.89 -10.12 2.28
C GLY A 175 -18.76 -9.93 0.78
N CYS A 176 -19.60 -10.58 0.00
CA CYS A 176 -19.71 -10.41 -1.46
C CYS A 176 -20.67 -9.26 -1.76
N ASN A 177 -20.16 -8.07 -2.06
CA ASN A 177 -20.96 -6.85 -2.20
C ASN A 177 -21.93 -6.63 -1.02
N GLY A 178 -21.54 -7.10 0.16
CA GLY A 178 -22.30 -6.93 1.40
C GLY A 178 -23.18 -8.09 1.81
N VAL A 179 -23.18 -9.18 1.08
CA VAL A 179 -23.82 -10.45 1.46
C VAL A 179 -22.74 -11.41 1.94
N PRO A 180 -22.81 -11.93 3.19
CA PRO A 180 -21.86 -12.92 3.67
C PRO A 180 -21.95 -14.23 2.89
N GLU A 181 -20.82 -14.70 2.38
CA GLU A 181 -20.68 -15.99 1.69
C GLU A 181 -19.53 -16.77 2.30
N LYS A 182 -19.70 -18.10 2.43
CA LYS A 182 -18.66 -19.01 2.89
C LYS A 182 -17.89 -19.55 1.70
N PHE A 183 -16.57 -19.44 1.76
CA PHE A 183 -15.65 -20.01 0.79
C PHE A 183 -14.93 -21.24 1.39
N HIS A 184 -14.20 -21.97 0.54
CA HIS A 184 -13.42 -23.13 0.93
C HIS A 184 -11.97 -22.97 0.45
N GLY A 185 -11.03 -23.42 1.29
CA GLY A 185 -9.60 -23.37 1.02
C GLY A 185 -8.90 -22.19 1.68
N ASP A 186 -7.69 -21.91 1.23
CA ASP A 186 -6.86 -20.82 1.73
C ASP A 186 -7.45 -19.44 1.35
N GLY A 187 -7.52 -18.55 2.31
CA GLY A 187 -8.08 -17.21 2.12
C GLY A 187 -7.35 -16.40 1.04
N SER A 188 -6.03 -16.58 0.89
CA SER A 188 -5.24 -15.92 -0.16
C SER A 188 -5.59 -16.45 -1.55
N ASP A 189 -5.82 -17.77 -1.68
CA ASP A 189 -6.31 -18.37 -2.93
C ASP A 189 -7.71 -17.85 -3.27
N VAL A 190 -8.62 -17.82 -2.30
CA VAL A 190 -10.00 -17.33 -2.48
C VAL A 190 -10.02 -15.90 -2.99
N VAL A 191 -9.35 -14.97 -2.31
CA VAL A 191 -9.41 -13.55 -2.72
C VAL A 191 -8.70 -13.29 -4.06
N THR A 192 -7.68 -14.08 -4.38
CA THR A 192 -7.02 -14.02 -5.68
C THR A 192 -7.94 -14.51 -6.80
N ASP A 193 -8.67 -15.61 -6.58
CA ASP A 193 -9.59 -16.14 -7.57
C ASP A 193 -10.75 -15.18 -7.84
N GLU A 194 -11.31 -14.57 -6.82
CA GLU A 194 -12.35 -13.55 -6.97
C GLU A 194 -11.81 -12.30 -7.70
N ALA A 195 -10.61 -11.85 -7.38
CA ALA A 195 -9.94 -10.77 -8.10
C ALA A 195 -9.72 -11.12 -9.58
N LEU A 196 -9.32 -12.35 -9.89
CA LEU A 196 -9.13 -12.80 -11.27
C LEU A 196 -10.44 -12.92 -12.04
N LYS A 197 -11.54 -13.30 -11.40
CA LYS A 197 -12.88 -13.25 -12.03
C LYS A 197 -13.24 -11.82 -12.45
N PHE A 198 -13.03 -10.87 -11.53
CA PHE A 198 -13.23 -9.44 -11.81
C PHE A 198 -12.33 -8.95 -12.96
N ILE A 199 -11.03 -9.22 -12.92
CA ILE A 199 -10.07 -8.81 -13.96
C ILE A 199 -10.50 -9.36 -15.33
N ARG A 200 -10.79 -10.67 -15.43
CA ARG A 200 -11.23 -11.29 -16.69
C ARG A 200 -12.50 -10.63 -17.23
N LYS A 201 -13.45 -10.33 -16.36
CA LYS A 201 -14.69 -9.62 -16.73
C LYS A 201 -14.38 -8.24 -17.32
N GLN A 202 -13.48 -7.47 -16.70
CA GLN A 202 -13.17 -6.12 -17.17
C GLN A 202 -12.35 -6.14 -18.47
N VAL A 203 -11.41 -7.07 -18.61
CA VAL A 203 -10.65 -7.27 -19.85
C VAL A 203 -11.59 -7.64 -20.99
N ALA A 204 -12.54 -8.56 -20.78
CA ALA A 204 -13.53 -8.92 -21.79
C ALA A 204 -14.46 -7.75 -22.20
N ALA A 205 -14.70 -6.83 -21.26
CA ALA A 205 -15.47 -5.61 -21.50
C ALA A 205 -14.64 -4.46 -22.10
N GLY A 206 -13.34 -4.63 -22.29
CA GLY A 206 -12.44 -3.56 -22.74
C GLY A 206 -12.36 -2.37 -21.79
N LYS A 207 -12.62 -2.57 -20.48
CA LYS A 207 -12.71 -1.50 -19.49
C LYS A 207 -11.44 -1.48 -18.63
N PRO A 208 -10.76 -0.32 -18.48
CA PRO A 208 -9.64 -0.22 -17.56
C PRO A 208 -10.10 -0.43 -16.12
N PHE A 209 -9.24 -1.01 -15.28
CA PHE A 209 -9.62 -1.42 -13.94
C PHE A 209 -8.60 -1.05 -12.86
N LEU A 210 -9.12 -0.83 -11.66
CA LEU A 210 -8.40 -0.88 -10.39
C LEU A 210 -8.78 -2.17 -9.66
N THR A 211 -7.82 -3.01 -9.39
CA THR A 211 -7.99 -4.21 -8.55
C THR A 211 -7.11 -4.09 -7.31
N VAL A 212 -7.71 -4.15 -6.14
CA VAL A 212 -7.01 -4.15 -4.85
C VAL A 212 -7.14 -5.54 -4.24
N VAL A 213 -6.00 -6.22 -4.02
CA VAL A 213 -5.92 -7.55 -3.42
C VAL A 213 -5.14 -7.44 -2.12
N TRP A 214 -5.85 -7.45 -1.00
CA TRP A 214 -5.27 -7.35 0.33
C TRP A 214 -5.43 -8.66 1.09
N PHE A 215 -4.34 -9.39 1.23
CA PHE A 215 -4.32 -10.66 1.93
C PHE A 215 -4.59 -10.50 3.42
N GLY A 216 -5.08 -11.56 4.07
CA GLY A 216 -5.15 -11.69 5.53
C GLY A 216 -3.87 -12.27 6.12
N ASN A 217 -3.08 -12.95 5.30
CA ASN A 217 -1.84 -13.65 5.64
C ASN A 217 -0.60 -12.76 5.47
N PRO A 218 0.50 -12.99 6.22
CA PRO A 218 0.67 -13.96 7.30
C PRO A 218 0.35 -13.39 8.71
N HIS A 219 -0.81 -12.78 8.91
CA HIS A 219 -1.23 -12.26 10.23
C HIS A 219 -1.62 -13.43 11.17
N VAL A 220 -1.24 -13.32 12.45
CA VAL A 220 -1.61 -14.33 13.47
C VAL A 220 -3.14 -14.45 13.68
N PRO A 221 -3.66 -15.65 13.97
CA PRO A 221 -3.00 -16.94 14.11
C PRO A 221 -2.55 -17.50 12.77
N HIS A 222 -1.47 -18.30 12.75
CA HIS A 222 -0.96 -18.88 11.50
C HIS A 222 -1.55 -20.26 11.26
N GLU A 223 -2.16 -20.45 10.09
CA GLU A 223 -2.76 -21.72 9.67
C GLU A 223 -2.61 -21.91 8.16
N ALA A 224 -1.51 -22.55 7.75
CA ALA A 224 -1.23 -22.79 6.34
C ALA A 224 -1.78 -24.14 5.84
N LEU A 225 -1.98 -24.23 4.52
CA LEU A 225 -2.34 -25.50 3.89
C LEU A 225 -1.29 -26.59 4.17
N PRO A 226 -1.70 -27.86 4.34
CA PRO A 226 -0.77 -28.96 4.57
C PRO A 226 0.34 -29.07 3.51
N ALA A 227 0.02 -28.80 2.24
CA ALA A 227 1.00 -28.83 1.15
C ALA A 227 2.09 -27.74 1.29
N ASP A 228 1.71 -26.53 1.74
CA ASP A 228 2.64 -25.42 1.94
C ASP A 228 3.51 -25.66 3.19
N LYS A 229 2.92 -26.16 4.28
CA LYS A 229 3.64 -26.58 5.50
C LYS A 229 4.69 -27.66 5.21
N ALA A 230 4.39 -28.63 4.35
CA ALA A 230 5.27 -29.73 4.02
C ALA A 230 6.62 -29.28 3.42
N LEU A 231 6.67 -28.10 2.77
CA LEU A 231 7.91 -27.51 2.26
C LEU A 231 8.91 -27.14 3.37
N TYR A 232 8.45 -27.06 4.61
CA TYR A 232 9.19 -26.64 5.80
C TYR A 232 9.17 -27.71 6.91
N SER A 233 8.96 -28.97 6.56
CA SER A 233 8.78 -30.10 7.50
C SER A 233 9.93 -30.30 8.50
N ALA A 234 11.13 -29.80 8.18
CA ALA A 234 12.30 -29.84 9.07
C ALA A 234 12.28 -28.76 10.17
N LEU A 235 11.35 -27.80 10.11
CA LEU A 235 11.25 -26.69 11.04
C LEU A 235 10.18 -26.92 12.11
N PRO A 236 10.17 -26.17 13.24
CA PRO A 236 9.09 -26.19 14.21
C PRO A 236 7.73 -25.88 13.56
N GLU A 237 6.65 -26.48 14.03
CA GLU A 237 5.30 -26.34 13.48
C GLU A 237 4.85 -24.89 13.35
N LYS A 238 5.20 -24.04 14.32
CA LYS A 238 4.94 -22.59 14.27
C LYS A 238 5.54 -21.95 13.02
N ASP A 239 6.78 -22.30 12.70
CA ASP A 239 7.49 -21.75 11.55
C ASP A 239 6.98 -22.36 10.24
N GLN A 240 6.59 -23.65 10.25
CA GLN A 240 5.94 -24.30 9.11
C GLN A 240 4.64 -23.59 8.73
N ASN A 241 3.80 -23.22 9.71
CA ASN A 241 2.56 -22.48 9.47
C ASN A 241 2.86 -21.08 8.93
N TYR A 242 3.75 -20.33 9.58
CA TYR A 242 4.11 -18.97 9.16
C TYR A 242 4.69 -18.92 7.75
N TYR A 243 5.66 -19.78 7.44
CA TYR A 243 6.28 -19.82 6.12
C TYR A 243 5.34 -20.40 5.07
N GLY A 244 4.47 -21.32 5.46
CA GLY A 244 3.43 -21.87 4.60
C GLY A 244 2.44 -20.81 4.13
N GLU A 245 2.00 -19.90 5.01
CA GLU A 245 1.13 -18.77 4.64
C GLU A 245 1.82 -17.84 3.65
N ILE A 246 3.10 -17.52 3.84
CA ILE A 246 3.86 -16.68 2.90
C ILE A 246 4.05 -17.40 1.55
N THR A 247 4.21 -18.73 1.56
CA THR A 247 4.23 -19.54 0.35
C THR A 247 2.90 -19.45 -0.40
N GLY A 248 1.77 -19.43 0.33
CA GLY A 248 0.44 -19.16 -0.23
C GLY A 248 0.36 -17.79 -0.91
N ILE A 249 0.86 -16.73 -0.26
CA ILE A 249 0.95 -15.39 -0.85
C ILE A 249 1.81 -15.41 -2.13
N ASP A 250 3.01 -15.99 -2.06
CA ASP A 250 3.93 -16.09 -3.19
C ASP A 250 3.29 -16.79 -4.39
N ARG A 251 2.61 -17.92 -4.17
CA ARG A 251 1.84 -18.65 -5.18
C ARG A 251 0.80 -17.74 -5.84
N ASN A 252 0.05 -16.98 -5.05
CA ASN A 252 -1.03 -16.12 -5.53
C ASN A 252 -0.53 -14.90 -6.28
N VAL A 253 0.59 -14.30 -5.88
CA VAL A 253 1.27 -13.28 -6.69
C VAL A 253 1.71 -13.84 -8.03
N GLY A 254 2.27 -15.06 -8.06
CA GLY A 254 2.60 -15.77 -9.30
C GLY A 254 1.38 -15.99 -10.20
N LYS A 255 0.24 -16.39 -9.62
CA LYS A 255 -1.04 -16.60 -10.31
C LYS A 255 -1.58 -15.33 -10.95
N LEU A 256 -1.57 -14.19 -10.22
CA LEU A 256 -1.95 -12.88 -10.73
C LEU A 256 -1.06 -12.46 -11.92
N ARG A 257 0.27 -12.55 -11.78
CA ARG A 257 1.22 -12.18 -12.83
C ARG A 257 1.05 -13.04 -14.09
N THR A 258 0.83 -14.34 -13.93
CA THR A 258 0.57 -15.27 -15.03
C THR A 258 -0.72 -14.92 -15.76
N ALA A 259 -1.81 -14.71 -15.03
CA ALA A 259 -3.10 -14.37 -15.60
C ALA A 259 -3.08 -13.04 -16.38
N LEU A 260 -2.40 -12.00 -15.88
CA LEU A 260 -2.25 -10.74 -16.61
C LEU A 260 -1.52 -10.92 -17.95
N ARG A 261 -0.52 -11.81 -18.01
CA ARG A 261 0.19 -12.15 -19.27
C ARG A 261 -0.69 -12.94 -20.23
N GLU A 262 -1.39 -13.96 -19.73
CA GLU A 262 -2.33 -14.77 -20.53
C GLU A 262 -3.45 -13.92 -21.14
N LEU A 263 -3.95 -12.95 -20.37
CA LEU A 263 -4.95 -11.97 -20.80
C LEU A 263 -4.37 -10.88 -21.72
N LYS A 264 -3.05 -10.85 -21.93
CA LYS A 264 -2.34 -9.88 -22.77
C LYS A 264 -2.51 -8.42 -22.32
N VAL A 265 -2.65 -8.20 -21.01
CA VAL A 265 -2.79 -6.87 -20.41
C VAL A 265 -1.62 -6.52 -19.48
N ALA A 266 -0.64 -7.41 -19.32
CA ALA A 266 0.48 -7.20 -18.40
C ALA A 266 1.28 -5.94 -18.76
N ASP A 267 1.52 -5.67 -20.04
CA ASP A 267 2.30 -4.52 -20.50
C ASP A 267 1.66 -3.19 -20.08
N ASP A 268 0.33 -3.11 -20.13
CA ASP A 268 -0.46 -1.93 -19.76
C ASP A 268 -1.00 -2.00 -18.34
N THR A 269 -0.39 -2.79 -17.46
CA THR A 269 -0.80 -2.92 -16.05
C THR A 269 0.32 -2.48 -15.12
N LEU A 270 0.02 -1.50 -14.26
CA LEU A 270 0.83 -1.19 -13.10
C LEU A 270 0.47 -2.19 -11.99
N LEU A 271 1.32 -3.18 -11.77
CA LEU A 271 1.21 -4.14 -10.66
C LEU A 271 2.17 -3.71 -9.54
N TRP A 272 1.64 -3.45 -8.35
CA TRP A 272 2.40 -3.04 -7.17
C TRP A 272 2.17 -3.99 -6.01
N TYR A 273 3.25 -4.53 -5.45
CA TYR A 273 3.24 -5.39 -4.26
C TYR A 273 3.93 -4.72 -3.09
N CYS A 274 3.34 -4.84 -1.87
CA CYS A 274 3.96 -4.44 -0.61
C CYS A 274 3.36 -5.19 0.58
N SER A 275 3.79 -4.86 1.80
CA SER A 275 3.13 -5.23 3.06
C SER A 275 2.58 -3.99 3.77
N ASP A 276 1.66 -4.19 4.70
CA ASP A 276 1.01 -3.08 5.44
C ASP A 276 1.79 -2.62 6.68
N ASN A 277 2.64 -3.43 7.24
CA ASN A 277 3.60 -3.07 8.31
C ASN A 277 4.73 -4.10 8.39
N GLY A 278 5.76 -3.78 9.16
CA GLY A 278 6.88 -4.68 9.37
C GLY A 278 6.49 -5.98 10.06
N GLY A 279 7.35 -6.98 9.95
CA GLY A 279 7.10 -8.33 10.41
C GLY A 279 6.89 -8.46 11.92
N ALA A 280 6.11 -9.47 12.29
CA ALA A 280 5.78 -9.78 13.69
C ALA A 280 6.41 -11.10 14.19
N ALA A 281 6.99 -11.92 13.31
CA ALA A 281 7.46 -13.28 13.60
C ALA A 281 8.94 -13.36 14.05
N GLY A 282 9.51 -12.26 14.51
CA GLY A 282 10.87 -12.23 15.07
C GLY A 282 11.93 -11.67 14.11
N PRO A 283 13.23 -11.78 14.46
CA PRO A 283 14.30 -11.10 13.74
C PRO A 283 14.49 -11.52 12.28
N LYS A 284 14.24 -12.78 11.93
CA LYS A 284 14.32 -13.25 10.54
C LYS A 284 13.26 -12.53 9.68
N SER A 285 12.05 -12.38 10.20
CA SER A 285 10.95 -11.69 9.50
C SER A 285 11.30 -10.23 9.19
N THR A 286 12.02 -9.54 10.06
CA THR A 286 12.45 -8.15 9.79
C THR A 286 13.79 -8.05 9.04
N GLY A 287 14.44 -9.16 8.69
CA GLY A 287 15.80 -9.16 8.11
C GLY A 287 16.86 -8.64 9.08
N ASN A 288 16.64 -8.85 10.38
CA ASN A 288 17.46 -8.32 11.47
C ASN A 288 17.49 -6.78 11.55
N LEU A 289 16.57 -6.08 10.91
CA LEU A 289 16.33 -4.66 11.14
C LEU A 289 15.78 -4.45 12.56
N ARG A 290 16.12 -3.31 13.18
CA ARG A 290 15.70 -3.00 14.55
C ARG A 290 14.19 -2.85 14.64
N GLY A 291 13.60 -3.37 15.73
CA GLY A 291 12.17 -3.32 15.99
C GLY A 291 11.36 -4.33 15.15
N SER A 292 10.06 -4.15 15.16
CA SER A 292 9.08 -5.01 14.49
C SER A 292 7.74 -4.28 14.41
N LYS A 293 6.69 -4.92 13.90
CA LYS A 293 5.30 -4.42 13.96
C LYS A 293 5.02 -3.70 15.29
N GLY A 294 4.40 -2.54 15.23
CA GLY A 294 4.08 -1.72 16.40
C GLY A 294 5.18 -0.75 16.83
N THR A 295 6.29 -0.65 16.07
CA THR A 295 7.40 0.28 16.35
C THR A 295 7.75 1.14 15.14
N LEU A 296 8.38 2.30 15.36
CA LEU A 296 8.84 3.20 14.28
C LEU A 296 10.29 2.94 13.84
N TRP A 297 10.92 1.89 14.36
CA TRP A 297 12.21 1.42 13.89
C TRP A 297 12.11 0.81 12.49
N GLU A 298 13.23 0.68 11.79
CA GLU A 298 13.25 0.13 10.42
C GLU A 298 12.46 -1.17 10.30
N GLY A 299 12.64 -2.12 11.23
CA GLY A 299 11.92 -3.41 11.22
C GLY A 299 10.40 -3.30 11.40
N GLY A 300 9.89 -2.15 11.86
CA GLY A 300 8.45 -1.91 12.02
C GLY A 300 7.80 -1.19 10.84
N VAL A 301 8.57 -0.46 10.02
CA VAL A 301 8.04 0.39 8.94
C VAL A 301 8.62 0.11 7.56
N ARG A 302 9.80 -0.52 7.46
CA ARG A 302 10.38 -0.94 6.18
C ARG A 302 9.87 -2.33 5.81
N VAL A 303 9.37 -2.48 4.59
CA VAL A 303 8.67 -3.68 4.10
C VAL A 303 9.10 -4.02 2.69
N PRO A 304 8.78 -5.23 2.17
CA PRO A 304 8.96 -5.54 0.76
C PRO A 304 8.20 -4.56 -0.12
N GLY A 305 8.81 -4.14 -1.24
CA GLY A 305 8.17 -3.29 -2.23
C GLY A 305 8.64 -3.65 -3.64
N ILE A 306 7.71 -3.97 -4.55
CA ILE A 306 8.01 -4.34 -5.93
C ILE A 306 6.97 -3.70 -6.85
N VAL A 307 7.44 -3.19 -8.00
CA VAL A 307 6.57 -2.64 -9.06
C VAL A 307 6.91 -3.32 -10.39
N GLU A 308 5.90 -3.78 -11.10
CA GLU A 308 6.03 -4.26 -12.49
C GLU A 308 5.06 -3.47 -13.38
N TRP A 309 5.60 -2.88 -14.43
CA TRP A 309 4.84 -2.20 -15.47
C TRP A 309 5.67 -2.22 -16.76
N PRO A 310 5.63 -3.31 -17.52
CA PRO A 310 6.57 -3.52 -18.63
C PRO A 310 6.61 -2.40 -19.67
N ALA A 311 5.47 -1.81 -20.03
CA ALA A 311 5.46 -0.68 -20.97
C ALA A 311 6.22 0.56 -20.46
N ARG A 312 6.35 0.75 -19.14
CA ARG A 312 7.04 1.89 -18.55
C ARG A 312 8.39 1.55 -17.93
N ILE A 313 8.51 0.32 -17.40
CA ILE A 313 9.74 -0.22 -16.79
C ILE A 313 10.21 -1.40 -17.65
N PRO A 314 10.72 -1.14 -18.87
CA PRO A 314 11.07 -2.22 -19.81
C PRO A 314 12.33 -2.98 -19.41
N LYS A 315 13.13 -2.42 -18.50
CA LYS A 315 14.33 -3.07 -17.93
C LYS A 315 14.23 -3.07 -16.42
N PRO A 316 14.41 -4.23 -15.77
CA PRO A 316 14.37 -4.32 -14.32
C PRO A 316 15.52 -3.55 -13.68
N PHE A 317 15.27 -2.96 -12.51
CA PHE A 317 16.30 -2.31 -11.70
C PHE A 317 15.91 -2.30 -10.23
N ALA A 318 16.88 -2.02 -9.36
CA ALA A 318 16.67 -1.81 -7.94
C ALA A 318 16.89 -0.34 -7.58
N SER A 319 16.12 0.16 -6.62
CA SER A 319 16.26 1.52 -6.11
C SER A 319 16.32 1.53 -4.59
N ALA A 320 17.34 2.22 -4.06
CA ALA A 320 17.45 2.53 -2.64
C ALA A 320 16.77 3.87 -2.28
N MET A 321 16.11 4.52 -3.24
CA MET A 321 15.33 5.73 -2.94
C MET A 321 14.19 5.39 -1.97
N PRO A 322 14.02 6.15 -0.87
CA PRO A 322 12.92 5.91 0.06
C PRO A 322 11.59 6.18 -0.65
N CYS A 323 10.75 5.16 -0.69
CA CYS A 323 9.39 5.22 -1.20
C CYS A 323 8.42 4.77 -0.09
N SER A 324 7.14 5.11 -0.22
CA SER A 324 6.17 4.81 0.83
C SER A 324 4.81 4.42 0.26
N THR A 325 4.01 3.72 1.05
CA THR A 325 2.59 3.47 0.74
C THR A 325 1.79 4.76 0.51
N LEU A 326 2.25 5.89 1.07
CA LEU A 326 1.71 7.23 0.82
C LEU A 326 1.83 7.64 -0.66
N ASP A 327 2.86 7.14 -1.35
CA ASP A 327 3.17 7.50 -2.73
C ASP A 327 2.29 6.78 -3.75
N ILE A 328 1.61 5.70 -3.33
CA ILE A 328 0.75 4.90 -4.23
C ILE A 328 -0.37 5.79 -4.81
N TYR A 329 -1.08 6.52 -3.97
CA TYR A 329 -2.19 7.38 -4.40
C TYR A 329 -1.77 8.41 -5.46
N PRO A 330 -0.82 9.33 -5.21
CA PRO A 330 -0.44 10.34 -6.20
C PRO A 330 0.22 9.73 -7.43
N THR A 331 0.90 8.58 -7.32
CA THR A 331 1.49 7.88 -8.46
C THR A 331 0.41 7.27 -9.35
N VAL A 332 -0.61 6.63 -8.77
CA VAL A 332 -1.73 6.06 -9.53
C VAL A 332 -2.52 7.16 -10.25
N LEU A 333 -2.80 8.28 -9.60
CA LEU A 333 -3.47 9.41 -10.25
C LEU A 333 -2.64 9.93 -11.44
N ALA A 334 -1.35 10.12 -11.25
CA ALA A 334 -0.45 10.57 -12.32
C ALA A 334 -0.35 9.54 -13.47
N ALA A 335 -0.32 8.23 -13.14
CA ALA A 335 -0.25 7.15 -14.13
C ALA A 335 -1.50 7.07 -15.01
N THR A 336 -2.66 7.32 -14.41
CA THR A 336 -3.96 7.20 -15.09
C THR A 336 -4.45 8.51 -15.70
N GLY A 337 -3.80 9.64 -15.39
CA GLY A 337 -4.30 10.98 -15.73
C GLY A 337 -5.60 11.36 -15.00
N ALA A 338 -6.02 10.57 -14.01
CA ALA A 338 -7.23 10.84 -13.26
C ALA A 338 -7.04 12.06 -12.35
N THR A 339 -8.05 12.90 -12.28
CA THR A 339 -8.04 14.12 -11.49
C THR A 339 -9.02 14.03 -10.33
N ALA A 340 -8.66 14.62 -9.21
CA ALA A 340 -9.52 14.75 -8.03
C ALA A 340 -9.71 16.27 -7.72
N PRO A 341 -10.68 16.95 -8.36
CA PRO A 341 -10.85 18.40 -8.22
C PRO A 341 -11.01 18.87 -6.76
N ASN A 342 -11.60 18.03 -5.92
CA ASN A 342 -11.84 18.31 -4.51
C ASN A 342 -10.81 17.59 -3.60
N GLN A 343 -9.61 17.32 -4.10
CA GLN A 343 -8.58 16.63 -3.35
C GLN A 343 -8.30 17.31 -2.02
N ILE A 344 -8.51 16.59 -0.94
CA ILE A 344 -8.20 17.06 0.40
C ILE A 344 -6.68 17.17 0.56
N GLN A 345 -6.23 18.34 0.98
CA GLN A 345 -4.82 18.64 1.17
C GLN A 345 -4.46 18.70 2.68
N PRO A 346 -3.18 18.49 3.03
CA PRO A 346 -2.08 18.12 2.15
C PRO A 346 -2.05 16.63 1.84
N LEU A 347 -1.51 16.25 0.67
CA LEU A 347 -0.99 14.90 0.44
C LEU A 347 0.39 14.77 1.10
N ASP A 348 0.69 13.63 1.72
CA ASP A 348 2.02 13.36 2.28
C ASP A 348 2.90 12.58 1.31
N GLY A 349 2.32 11.79 0.42
CA GLY A 349 3.02 11.09 -0.65
C GLY A 349 3.49 11.97 -1.79
N ILE A 350 4.28 11.37 -2.70
CA ILE A 350 4.77 11.98 -3.94
C ILE A 350 4.48 11.06 -5.14
N ASN A 351 4.50 11.64 -6.34
CA ASN A 351 4.41 10.87 -7.59
C ASN A 351 5.75 10.21 -7.91
N LEU A 352 5.77 8.88 -8.03
CA LEU A 352 6.97 8.09 -8.33
C LEU A 352 7.15 7.77 -9.82
N LEU A 353 6.33 8.28 -10.73
CA LEU A 353 6.54 8.06 -12.16
C LEU A 353 7.94 8.50 -12.64
N PRO A 354 8.52 9.64 -12.17
CA PRO A 354 9.89 9.99 -12.51
C PRO A 354 10.93 8.97 -12.02
N LEU A 355 10.66 8.24 -10.89
CA LEU A 355 11.51 7.14 -10.45
C LEU A 355 11.37 5.94 -11.39
N PHE A 356 10.16 5.60 -11.82
CA PHE A 356 9.93 4.51 -12.77
C PHE A 356 10.65 4.75 -14.10
N ASP A 357 10.76 6.02 -14.52
CA ASP A 357 11.51 6.46 -15.69
C ASP A 357 13.02 6.62 -15.43
N GLN A 358 13.52 6.29 -14.25
CA GLN A 358 14.90 6.47 -13.80
C GLN A 358 15.40 7.93 -13.90
N ARG A 359 14.50 8.91 -13.76
CA ARG A 359 14.79 10.36 -13.82
C ARG A 359 14.78 11.04 -12.45
N MET A 360 14.39 10.33 -11.38
CA MET A 360 14.38 10.83 -10.02
C MET A 360 15.71 10.50 -9.33
N THR A 361 16.46 11.52 -8.95
CA THR A 361 17.76 11.40 -8.26
C THR A 361 17.63 11.52 -6.74
N GLU A 362 16.57 12.21 -6.28
CA GLU A 362 16.26 12.38 -4.86
C GLU A 362 14.74 12.43 -4.65
N ARG A 363 14.29 12.10 -3.44
CA ARG A 363 12.87 12.13 -3.11
C ARG A 363 12.29 13.55 -3.03
N GLY A 364 13.09 14.53 -2.62
CA GLY A 364 12.69 15.93 -2.47
C GLY A 364 11.66 16.20 -1.36
N LYS A 365 11.16 15.17 -0.67
CA LYS A 365 10.18 15.28 0.43
C LYS A 365 10.46 14.20 1.48
N ALA A 366 10.67 14.61 2.72
CA ALA A 366 10.87 13.68 3.82
C ALA A 366 9.60 12.90 4.15
N ILE A 367 9.75 11.75 4.81
CA ILE A 367 8.65 10.92 5.30
C ILE A 367 8.55 11.08 6.82
N GLY A 368 7.42 11.57 7.31
CA GLY A 368 7.13 11.69 8.72
C GLY A 368 6.35 10.48 9.24
N PHE A 369 6.70 10.01 10.44
CA PHE A 369 5.96 8.97 11.14
C PHE A 369 5.63 9.42 12.56
N LEU A 370 4.49 9.02 13.07
CA LEU A 370 4.02 9.40 14.39
C LEU A 370 3.28 8.23 15.04
N ALA A 371 3.69 7.84 16.23
CA ALA A 371 3.09 6.71 16.93
C ALA A 371 1.64 7.00 17.38
N ASP A 372 1.38 8.24 17.84
CA ASP A 372 0.04 8.67 18.23
C ASP A 372 -0.05 10.21 18.27
N ALA A 373 -0.76 10.80 17.31
CA ALA A 373 -0.94 12.26 17.24
C ALA A 373 -1.76 12.86 18.41
N ARG A 374 -2.46 12.03 19.19
CA ARG A 374 -3.25 12.43 20.34
C ARG A 374 -2.41 12.63 21.60
N ARG A 375 -1.11 12.30 21.54
CA ARG A 375 -0.17 12.40 22.67
C ARG A 375 0.89 13.45 22.39
N PRO A 376 1.04 14.48 23.23
CA PRO A 376 2.06 15.52 23.06
C PRO A 376 3.47 14.95 22.97
N VAL A 377 3.78 13.92 23.79
CA VAL A 377 5.08 13.26 23.85
C VAL A 377 4.94 11.84 23.29
N ALA A 378 4.71 11.72 21.98
CA ALA A 378 4.72 10.45 21.28
C ALA A 378 6.05 10.23 20.58
N HIS A 379 6.45 8.96 20.42
CA HIS A 379 7.55 8.60 19.53
C HIS A 379 7.19 9.07 18.11
N ALA A 380 8.06 9.87 17.51
CA ALA A 380 7.93 10.34 16.15
C ALA A 380 9.27 10.20 15.42
N THR A 381 9.21 10.01 14.11
CA THR A 381 10.41 9.94 13.27
C THR A 381 10.28 10.80 12.04
N TRP A 382 11.44 11.29 11.55
CA TRP A 382 11.57 12.08 10.34
C TRP A 382 12.65 11.48 9.46
N LEU A 383 12.26 10.88 8.36
CA LEU A 383 13.18 10.32 7.38
C LEU A 383 13.42 11.35 6.28
N ASP A 384 14.54 12.08 6.40
CA ASP A 384 15.11 12.97 5.40
C ASP A 384 16.38 12.31 4.85
N TRP A 385 16.19 11.52 3.82
CA TRP A 385 17.20 10.60 3.31
C TRP A 385 18.58 11.23 3.12
N PRO A 386 19.65 10.57 3.56
CA PRO A 386 19.70 9.21 4.14
C PRO A 386 19.52 9.15 5.67
N TYR A 387 19.17 10.25 6.30
CA TYR A 387 19.11 10.34 7.76
C TYR A 387 17.68 10.13 8.29
N LYS A 388 17.60 9.38 9.39
CA LYS A 388 16.36 9.16 10.12
C LYS A 388 16.53 9.66 11.57
N LEU A 389 15.74 10.67 11.91
CA LEU A 389 15.65 11.24 13.24
C LEU A 389 14.53 10.56 14.03
N HIS A 390 14.81 10.21 15.28
CA HIS A 390 13.79 9.78 16.25
C HIS A 390 13.67 10.78 17.38
N THR A 391 12.45 11.08 17.80
CA THR A 391 12.17 11.86 19.00
C THR A 391 11.31 11.05 19.95
N ASN A 392 11.59 11.10 21.26
CA ASN A 392 10.88 10.33 22.27
C ASN A 392 10.83 8.82 21.96
N ALA A 393 11.93 8.28 21.44
CA ALA A 393 12.03 6.88 21.09
C ALA A 393 11.82 6.01 22.33
N VAL A 394 10.98 4.98 22.19
CA VAL A 394 10.71 4.00 23.24
C VAL A 394 11.27 2.66 22.79
N GLU A 395 12.19 2.11 23.55
CA GLU A 395 12.71 0.77 23.33
C GLU A 395 11.77 -0.28 23.94
N GLY A 396 11.23 -1.12 23.08
CA GLY A 396 10.53 -2.33 23.47
C GLY A 396 9.16 -2.14 24.13
N ARG A 397 8.41 -3.25 24.16
CA ARG A 397 7.33 -3.49 25.12
C ARG A 397 7.84 -4.53 26.11
N ASP A 398 7.56 -4.38 27.40
CA ASP A 398 7.81 -5.45 28.35
C ASP A 398 6.96 -6.69 27.98
N LYS A 399 7.28 -7.86 28.55
CA LYS A 399 6.55 -9.11 28.31
C LYS A 399 5.05 -9.04 28.64
N LYS A 400 4.58 -7.94 29.24
CA LYS A 400 3.17 -7.64 29.55
C LYS A 400 2.59 -6.57 28.61
N GLY A 401 3.30 -6.20 27.54
CA GLY A 401 2.85 -5.18 26.56
C GLY A 401 2.87 -3.75 27.09
N ARG A 402 3.42 -3.50 28.30
CA ARG A 402 3.58 -2.16 28.85
C ARG A 402 4.83 -1.51 28.25
N LYS A 403 4.76 -0.20 27.97
CA LYS A 403 5.91 0.55 27.53
C LYS A 403 6.99 0.50 28.61
N GLY A 404 8.04 -0.26 28.39
CA GLY A 404 9.23 -0.33 29.25
C GLY A 404 10.32 0.54 28.64
N GLY A 405 10.95 1.35 29.46
CA GLY A 405 12.14 2.10 29.11
C GLY A 405 11.97 3.62 29.26
N GLN A 406 13.05 4.31 29.67
CA GLN A 406 13.15 5.76 29.55
C GLN A 406 13.10 6.13 28.07
N SER A 407 12.28 7.12 27.70
CA SER A 407 12.30 7.65 26.35
C SER A 407 13.63 8.37 26.11
N THR A 408 14.34 7.97 25.06
CA THR A 408 15.53 8.73 24.63
C THR A 408 15.04 9.98 23.91
N PRO A 409 15.48 11.19 24.31
CA PRO A 409 14.91 12.42 23.77
C PRO A 409 15.07 12.55 22.26
N VAL A 410 16.28 12.31 21.73
CA VAL A 410 16.58 12.42 20.29
C VAL A 410 17.66 11.41 19.92
N LEU A 411 17.48 10.74 18.76
CA LEU A 411 18.47 9.85 18.14
C LEU A 411 18.52 10.15 16.64
N LEU A 412 19.69 9.98 16.02
CA LEU A 412 19.90 10.18 14.58
C LEU A 412 20.68 9.03 13.99
N TYR A 413 20.20 8.48 12.88
CA TYR A 413 20.85 7.38 12.17
C TYR A 413 21.03 7.71 10.68
N ASP A 414 22.13 7.24 10.08
CA ASP A 414 22.29 7.16 8.61
C ASP A 414 21.82 5.79 8.15
N VAL A 415 20.53 5.65 7.83
CA VAL A 415 19.90 4.35 7.51
C VAL A 415 20.32 3.80 6.15
N SER A 416 21.06 4.54 5.35
CA SER A 416 21.67 4.03 4.12
C SER A 416 22.91 3.17 4.39
N LYS A 417 23.62 3.44 5.49
CA LYS A 417 24.82 2.73 5.92
C LYS A 417 24.56 1.83 7.13
N ASP A 418 23.65 2.25 7.99
CA ASP A 418 23.25 1.56 9.22
C ASP A 418 21.72 1.33 9.25
N PRO A 419 21.19 0.46 8.38
CA PRO A 419 19.76 0.18 8.37
C PRO A 419 19.27 -0.53 9.65
N LYS A 420 20.19 -0.99 10.51
CA LYS A 420 19.87 -1.60 11.81
C LYS A 420 19.75 -0.58 12.94
N GLU A 421 20.00 0.70 12.67
CA GLU A 421 19.88 1.79 13.65
C GLU A 421 20.69 1.52 14.93
N THR A 422 21.96 1.12 14.75
CA THR A 422 22.88 0.73 15.85
C THR A 422 23.77 1.86 16.31
N THR A 423 24.12 2.81 15.43
CA THR A 423 25.08 3.88 15.68
C THR A 423 24.38 5.23 15.71
N ASP A 424 24.15 5.76 16.91
CA ASP A 424 23.56 7.09 17.08
C ASP A 424 24.56 8.19 16.71
N LEU A 425 24.18 9.05 15.78
CA LEU A 425 24.96 10.19 15.28
C LEU A 425 24.53 11.54 15.87
N ALA A 426 23.57 11.58 16.80
CA ALA A 426 22.97 12.82 17.27
C ALA A 426 24.00 13.78 17.88
N ALA A 427 24.92 13.29 18.71
CA ALA A 427 25.97 14.10 19.30
C ALA A 427 27.02 14.61 18.30
N GLN A 428 27.20 13.88 17.19
CA GLN A 428 28.17 14.21 16.13
C GLN A 428 27.63 15.19 15.10
N GLN A 429 26.28 15.31 14.97
CA GLN A 429 25.61 16.12 13.96
C GLN A 429 24.51 17.04 14.57
N PRO A 430 24.86 17.92 15.53
CA PRO A 430 23.86 18.72 16.25
C PRO A 430 23.05 19.67 15.35
N GLU A 431 23.67 20.23 14.32
CA GLU A 431 22.99 21.13 13.35
C GLU A 431 21.93 20.37 12.55
N ARG A 432 22.25 19.15 12.09
CA ARG A 432 21.29 18.29 11.39
C ARG A 432 20.14 17.90 12.30
N VAL A 433 20.43 17.52 13.54
CA VAL A 433 19.42 17.23 14.55
C VAL A 433 18.48 18.43 14.75
N ALA A 434 19.01 19.63 14.89
CA ALA A 434 18.21 20.84 15.05
C ALA A 434 17.31 21.11 13.83
N LYS A 435 17.86 21.01 12.60
CA LYS A 435 17.12 21.19 11.34
C LYS A 435 15.99 20.16 11.22
N MET A 436 16.28 18.88 11.40
CA MET A 436 15.29 17.80 11.24
C MET A 436 14.22 17.85 12.34
N THR A 437 14.59 18.20 13.59
CA THR A 437 13.64 18.39 14.68
C THR A 437 12.67 19.55 14.40
N ALA A 438 13.15 20.66 13.87
CA ALA A 438 12.30 21.77 13.47
C ALA A 438 11.33 21.39 12.35
N ALA A 439 11.81 20.68 11.31
CA ALA A 439 10.98 20.18 10.22
C ALA A 439 9.90 19.21 10.71
N LEU A 440 10.27 18.26 11.58
CA LEU A 440 9.34 17.33 12.22
C LEU A 440 8.27 18.07 13.03
N ALA A 441 8.63 19.10 13.77
CA ALA A 441 7.68 19.89 14.57
C ALA A 441 6.65 20.60 13.68
N VAL A 442 7.09 21.21 12.57
CA VAL A 442 6.20 21.84 11.58
C VAL A 442 5.24 20.83 10.98
N TRP A 443 5.74 19.67 10.58
CA TRP A 443 4.91 18.60 10.04
C TRP A 443 3.92 18.06 11.07
N LYS A 444 4.32 17.82 12.31
CA LYS A 444 3.41 17.40 13.42
C LYS A 444 2.29 18.41 13.62
N ALA A 445 2.60 19.70 13.70
CA ALA A 445 1.59 20.76 13.84
C ALA A 445 0.59 20.75 12.67
N SER A 446 1.06 20.46 11.44
CA SER A 446 0.19 20.28 10.28
C SER A 446 -0.73 19.06 10.43
N VAL A 447 -0.21 17.92 10.92
CA VAL A 447 -1.03 16.72 11.19
C VAL A 447 -2.09 16.99 12.26
N GLU A 448 -1.74 17.69 13.32
CA GLU A 448 -2.67 18.07 14.39
C GLU A 448 -3.79 18.99 13.90
N LYS A 449 -3.48 19.96 13.03
CA LYS A 449 -4.49 20.82 12.37
C LYS A 449 -5.46 20.01 11.51
N SER A 450 -4.93 19.10 10.69
CA SER A 450 -5.74 18.18 9.87
C SER A 450 -6.67 17.32 10.75
N LEU A 451 -6.12 16.74 11.82
CA LEU A 451 -6.87 15.93 12.78
C LEU A 451 -8.02 16.72 13.42
N ALA A 452 -7.77 17.99 13.76
CA ALA A 452 -8.77 18.90 14.30
C ALA A 452 -9.85 19.32 13.27
N GLY A 453 -9.75 18.86 12.02
CA GLY A 453 -10.76 19.08 10.99
C GLY A 453 -10.51 20.27 10.07
N ALA A 454 -9.36 20.94 10.15
CA ALA A 454 -9.06 22.12 9.34
C ALA A 454 -9.09 21.83 7.82
N ASP A 455 -8.89 20.57 7.42
CA ASP A 455 -8.90 20.15 6.01
C ASP A 455 -10.32 19.89 5.46
N TYR A 456 -11.36 19.95 6.31
CA TYR A 456 -12.75 19.59 5.95
C TYR A 456 -13.73 20.76 6.20
N PRO A 457 -13.64 21.87 5.46
CA PRO A 457 -14.48 23.04 5.68
C PRO A 457 -15.95 22.70 5.48
N GLY A 458 -16.80 23.15 6.42
CA GLY A 458 -18.26 22.99 6.37
C GLY A 458 -18.78 21.59 6.70
N SER A 459 -17.94 20.66 7.14
CA SER A 459 -18.35 19.32 7.58
C SER A 459 -18.29 19.17 9.10
N ASP A 460 -18.94 18.12 9.64
CA ASP A 460 -18.72 17.69 11.02
C ASP A 460 -17.23 17.34 11.20
N THR A 461 -16.52 18.20 11.91
CA THR A 461 -15.07 18.09 12.13
C THR A 461 -14.71 17.07 13.19
N THR A 462 -15.71 16.41 13.81
CA THR A 462 -15.47 15.41 14.85
C THR A 462 -14.65 14.25 14.30
N PRO A 463 -13.45 13.99 14.84
CA PRO A 463 -12.70 12.79 14.44
C PRO A 463 -13.55 11.54 14.68
N PRO A 464 -13.45 10.52 13.83
CA PRO A 464 -14.15 9.27 14.08
C PRO A 464 -13.82 8.75 15.47
N PRO A 465 -14.80 8.22 16.24
CA PRO A 465 -14.63 7.84 17.63
C PRO A 465 -13.53 6.77 17.75
N SER A 466 -12.43 7.11 18.44
CA SER A 466 -11.41 6.14 18.78
C SER A 466 -11.84 5.34 20.01
N LYS A 467 -11.67 4.03 19.99
CA LYS A 467 -12.03 3.13 21.09
C LYS A 467 -11.36 3.42 22.43
N ASN A 468 -10.35 4.27 22.45
CA ASN A 468 -9.58 4.62 23.67
C ASN A 468 -10.05 5.88 24.37
N ASN A 469 -11.11 6.55 23.92
CA ASN A 469 -11.79 7.57 24.69
C ASN A 469 -12.76 6.92 25.71
N LYS A 470 -12.24 6.10 26.63
CA LYS A 470 -12.82 6.06 27.96
C LYS A 470 -12.57 7.45 28.53
N ALA A 471 -13.64 8.22 28.56
CA ALA A 471 -13.66 9.53 29.14
C ALA A 471 -12.87 9.53 30.47
N ALA A 472 -11.95 10.48 30.59
CA ALA A 472 -11.58 10.97 31.88
C ALA A 472 -12.88 11.50 32.51
N LYS A 473 -13.47 10.69 33.36
CA LYS A 473 -14.39 11.13 34.40
C LYS A 473 -13.60 11.21 35.69
#